data_9288f28021a0b1d076f1e05ada1b4563
#
_entry.id   9288f28021a0b1d076f1e05ada1b4563
#
_cell.length_a   1.000
_cell.length_b   1.000
_cell.length_c   1.000
_cell.angle_alpha   90.00
_cell.angle_beta   90.00
_cell.angle_gamma   90.00
#
_symmetry.space_group_name_H-M   'P 1'
#
loop_
_entity.id
_entity.type
_entity.pdbx_description
1 polymer ?
#
loop_
_entity_poly.entity_id
_entity_poly.type
_entity_poly.pdbx_seq_one_letter_code
_entity_poly.pdbx_strand_id
1 'polypeptide(L)'
;MLFDRRRILQLGAASVLAPGALEACSRRADHLHGGSIETADYAIRIVDSKIELAPGVEIATTTYNDQFPGPLVRLHEGRRVVVDIHNDTGRPEQLHWHGQKLPVDVDGSQEEGTPYIPAHGSRRIAFTPGPAGFRFYHTHVTAGSDLSAGQYSGQVGPVYIEPRHEPGRYDREVFLVLKEFGPSLSQGGDMDMDFLAGDEDRTLKATGEDAMRASIGRGMPKGYEVGYRHFTINGRKLGHGEPVRVKAGERVLFHVLNGSAGEIRSLALPGHEFQVVAMDGNPVPNPARAPVLWIGTAERVSAIVQMNRPGVWILGDTSDDDRGNGMGIVIEYVGASGEPQWSSPAKSKWDYRAFARSDAATGVPDEVFDMTFAKDNAALKGFNRWTINGVAFPDTAMGAKPAEAMFKLRQGRRYRLRMRNASDDIHPIHLHRHSFEVTSIAGGPTAGLMKDVVMLGGYQHVEVDFVADDPGRTLFHCHQQLHMDFGFMCLFDYV
;
A
#
# COMPACT_ATOMS: atom_id res chain seq x y z
N MET A 1 16.87 4.61 -14.67
CA MET A 1 17.17 3.88 -15.92
C MET A 1 16.10 4.18 -16.94
N LEU A 2 16.47 4.83 -18.03
CA LEU A 2 15.61 5.08 -19.17
C LEU A 2 15.54 3.79 -19.99
N PHE A 3 14.42 3.10 -19.99
CA PHE A 3 14.23 1.95 -20.88
C PHE A 3 13.68 2.43 -22.23
N ASP A 4 14.54 2.37 -23.25
CA ASP A 4 14.16 2.57 -24.65
C ASP A 4 13.40 1.34 -25.16
N ARG A 5 12.22 1.56 -25.78
CA ARG A 5 11.26 0.55 -26.24
C ARG A 5 11.73 -0.33 -27.42
N ARG A 6 13.00 -0.33 -27.83
CA ARG A 6 13.40 -0.93 -29.10
C ARG A 6 14.61 -1.89 -29.10
N ARG A 7 14.90 -2.62 -28.06
CA ARG A 7 15.94 -3.66 -28.14
C ARG A 7 15.71 -4.86 -27.20
N ILE A 8 14.76 -5.72 -27.53
CA ILE A 8 14.82 -7.15 -27.17
C ILE A 8 14.22 -7.96 -28.32
N LEU A 9 15.01 -8.19 -29.34
CA LEU A 9 14.85 -9.30 -30.30
C LEU A 9 16.22 -9.53 -30.95
N GLN A 10 16.70 -10.73 -30.79
CA GLN A 10 17.83 -11.41 -31.44
C GLN A 10 18.98 -11.77 -30.52
N LEU A 11 18.98 -13.04 -30.16
CA LEU A 11 20.18 -13.88 -30.18
C LEU A 11 19.72 -15.36 -30.24
N GLY A 12 19.63 -15.86 -31.43
CA GLY A 12 19.63 -17.29 -31.74
C GLY A 12 21.06 -17.78 -31.83
N ALA A 13 21.33 -18.93 -31.26
CA ALA A 13 22.57 -19.67 -31.56
C ALA A 13 22.23 -21.09 -31.90
N ALA A 14 22.57 -21.47 -33.11
CA ALA A 14 22.54 -22.81 -33.63
C ALA A 14 23.69 -23.66 -33.06
N SER A 15 23.46 -24.91 -32.82
CA SER A 15 24.51 -25.93 -32.78
C SER A 15 24.05 -27.25 -33.36
N VAL A 16 24.94 -27.81 -34.15
CA VAL A 16 24.84 -28.80 -35.20
C VAL A 16 24.89 -30.24 -34.65
N LEU A 17 24.23 -31.14 -35.38
CA LEU A 17 24.07 -32.59 -35.27
C LEU A 17 25.32 -33.42 -35.43
N ALA A 18 25.33 -34.64 -34.88
CA ALA A 18 25.72 -35.85 -35.56
C ALA A 18 25.09 -37.08 -34.91
N PRO A 19 24.83 -38.20 -35.70
CA PRO A 19 23.91 -39.24 -35.35
C PRO A 19 24.60 -40.57 -34.94
N GLY A 20 23.89 -41.38 -34.15
CA GLY A 20 24.25 -42.73 -33.86
C GLY A 20 22.99 -43.58 -33.59
N ALA A 21 22.70 -44.53 -34.47
CA ALA A 21 21.63 -45.49 -34.38
C ALA A 21 22.00 -46.65 -33.47
N LEU A 22 21.00 -47.26 -32.78
CA LEU A 22 20.76 -48.71 -32.76
C LEU A 22 19.56 -49.11 -31.84
N GLU A 23 18.59 -49.69 -32.52
CA GLU A 23 17.67 -50.80 -32.19
C GLU A 23 16.93 -50.94 -30.85
N ALA A 24 15.69 -50.93 -31.01
CA ALA A 24 14.51 -51.63 -30.50
C ALA A 24 14.59 -52.49 -29.23
N CYS A 25 13.72 -52.12 -28.28
CA CYS A 25 12.91 -53.11 -27.51
C CYS A 25 11.58 -52.46 -27.10
N SER A 26 10.48 -53.03 -27.62
CA SER A 26 9.12 -52.67 -27.36
C SER A 26 8.72 -53.02 -25.91
N ARG A 27 8.35 -52.06 -25.10
CA ARG A 27 7.38 -52.20 -24.02
C ARG A 27 6.48 -50.97 -23.97
N ARG A 28 5.18 -51.21 -24.02
CA ARG A 28 4.13 -50.21 -23.78
C ARG A 28 4.45 -49.45 -22.50
N ALA A 29 4.71 -48.16 -22.62
CA ALA A 29 4.67 -47.24 -21.52
C ALA A 29 3.45 -46.33 -21.77
N ASP A 30 2.60 -46.30 -20.77
CA ASP A 30 1.42 -45.47 -20.70
C ASP A 30 1.74 -44.04 -21.04
N HIS A 31 0.88 -43.43 -21.83
CA HIS A 31 0.90 -41.99 -22.14
C HIS A 31 0.68 -41.19 -20.86
N LEU A 32 1.76 -40.90 -20.16
CA LEU A 32 1.79 -39.74 -19.28
C LEU A 32 1.83 -38.52 -20.20
N HIS A 33 0.73 -37.76 -20.22
CA HIS A 33 0.67 -36.45 -20.83
C HIS A 33 1.75 -35.60 -20.18
N GLY A 34 2.87 -35.40 -20.85
CA GLY A 34 3.84 -34.37 -20.52
C GLY A 34 3.21 -33.02 -20.85
N GLY A 35 2.42 -32.50 -19.91
CA GLY A 35 2.02 -31.11 -19.94
C GLY A 35 3.30 -30.28 -19.91
N SER A 36 3.55 -29.44 -20.90
CA SER A 36 4.61 -28.45 -20.85
C SER A 36 4.41 -27.65 -19.56
N ILE A 37 5.42 -27.62 -18.68
CA ILE A 37 5.36 -26.76 -17.49
C ILE A 37 5.23 -25.34 -18.01
N GLU A 38 4.09 -24.71 -17.73
CA GLU A 38 3.82 -23.32 -18.10
C GLU A 38 4.93 -22.44 -17.50
N THR A 39 5.61 -21.65 -18.33
CA THR A 39 6.65 -20.73 -17.88
C THR A 39 6.00 -19.60 -17.08
N ALA A 40 6.55 -19.25 -15.91
CA ALA A 40 6.10 -18.09 -15.16
C ALA A 40 6.40 -16.78 -15.90
N ASP A 41 5.45 -15.85 -15.86
CA ASP A 41 5.62 -14.50 -16.41
C ASP A 41 6.56 -13.66 -15.54
N TYR A 42 6.52 -13.90 -14.22
CA TYR A 42 7.35 -13.22 -13.21
C TYR A 42 7.90 -14.20 -12.18
N ALA A 43 9.07 -13.87 -11.67
CA ALA A 43 9.66 -14.52 -10.49
C ALA A 43 9.97 -13.45 -9.43
N ILE A 44 9.43 -13.64 -8.24
CA ILE A 44 9.67 -12.77 -7.08
C ILE A 44 10.38 -13.59 -6.01
N ARG A 45 11.55 -13.12 -5.58
CA ARG A 45 12.34 -13.75 -4.52
C ARG A 45 12.28 -12.90 -3.26
N ILE A 46 11.87 -13.49 -2.16
CA ILE A 46 11.93 -12.89 -0.83
C ILE A 46 13.29 -13.26 -0.24
N VAL A 47 14.11 -12.25 0.07
CA VAL A 47 15.51 -12.48 0.44
C VAL A 47 15.98 -11.48 1.48
N ASP A 48 16.76 -11.94 2.45
CA ASP A 48 17.45 -11.06 3.39
C ASP A 48 18.65 -10.43 2.69
N SER A 49 18.70 -9.11 2.65
CA SER A 49 19.67 -8.35 1.87
C SER A 49 20.14 -7.08 2.59
N LYS A 50 21.05 -6.38 1.96
CA LYS A 50 21.49 -5.05 2.37
C LYS A 50 21.17 -4.05 1.28
N ILE A 51 20.53 -2.97 1.63
CA ILE A 51 20.24 -1.85 0.73
C ILE A 51 21.02 -0.62 1.15
N GLU A 52 21.64 0.06 0.22
CA GLU A 52 22.31 1.33 0.44
C GLU A 52 21.34 2.48 0.17
N LEU A 53 21.07 3.31 1.17
CA LEU A 53 20.17 4.46 1.07
C LEU A 53 20.91 5.74 0.67
N ALA A 54 22.17 5.85 1.06
CA ALA A 54 23.13 6.91 0.75
C ALA A 54 24.54 6.36 0.92
N PRO A 55 25.61 6.97 0.41
CA PRO A 55 26.97 6.51 0.61
C PRO A 55 27.29 6.26 2.09
N GLY A 56 27.59 5.00 2.43
CA GLY A 56 27.89 4.56 3.79
C GLY A 56 26.66 4.41 4.72
N VAL A 57 25.44 4.51 4.21
CA VAL A 57 24.20 4.24 4.96
C VAL A 57 23.57 2.98 4.41
N GLU A 58 23.96 1.84 4.96
CA GLU A 58 23.41 0.52 4.61
C GLU A 58 22.39 0.06 5.64
N ILE A 59 21.30 -0.57 5.17
CA ILE A 59 20.27 -1.19 5.99
C ILE A 59 20.19 -2.67 5.66
N ALA A 60 20.34 -3.53 6.66
CA ALA A 60 20.01 -4.95 6.55
C ALA A 60 18.51 -5.12 6.71
N THR A 61 17.85 -5.73 5.75
CA THR A 61 16.41 -5.90 5.73
C THR A 61 16.00 -7.02 4.77
N THR A 62 14.77 -7.48 4.87
CA THR A 62 14.21 -8.40 3.87
C THR A 62 13.65 -7.58 2.71
N THR A 63 13.88 -8.03 1.48
CA THR A 63 13.47 -7.35 0.25
C THR A 63 12.87 -8.31 -0.76
N TYR A 64 12.36 -7.77 -1.86
CA TYR A 64 12.02 -8.52 -3.06
C TYR A 64 13.12 -8.37 -4.11
N ASN A 65 13.65 -9.50 -4.61
CA ASN A 65 14.69 -9.58 -5.65
C ASN A 65 15.96 -8.79 -5.31
N ASP A 66 16.35 -8.81 -4.03
CA ASP A 66 17.58 -8.19 -3.54
C ASP A 66 17.66 -6.66 -3.80
N GLN A 67 16.51 -5.99 -3.83
CA GLN A 67 16.41 -4.55 -4.07
C GLN A 67 15.24 -3.91 -3.35
N PHE A 68 15.29 -2.61 -3.16
CA PHE A 68 14.17 -1.78 -2.73
C PHE A 68 14.03 -0.55 -3.65
N PRO A 69 12.81 -0.23 -4.12
CA PRO A 69 11.61 -1.06 -4.07
C PRO A 69 11.79 -2.40 -4.79
N GLY A 70 10.98 -3.39 -4.48
CA GLY A 70 10.85 -4.60 -5.28
C GLY A 70 10.56 -4.27 -6.75
N PRO A 71 10.75 -5.20 -7.69
CA PRO A 71 10.53 -4.96 -9.12
C PRO A 71 9.14 -4.40 -9.41
N LEU A 72 9.05 -3.43 -10.33
CA LEU A 72 7.77 -3.01 -10.88
C LEU A 72 7.18 -4.14 -11.74
N VAL A 73 6.06 -4.70 -11.27
CA VAL A 73 5.31 -5.73 -12.00
C VAL A 73 4.28 -5.03 -12.89
N ARG A 74 4.40 -5.17 -14.22
CA ARG A 74 3.45 -4.63 -15.20
C ARG A 74 2.52 -5.72 -15.67
N LEU A 75 1.23 -5.55 -15.45
CA LEU A 75 0.19 -6.50 -15.81
C LEU A 75 -0.80 -5.87 -16.79
N HIS A 76 -1.62 -6.69 -17.42
CA HIS A 76 -2.72 -6.22 -18.25
C HIS A 76 -4.05 -6.67 -17.65
N GLU A 77 -4.99 -5.76 -17.51
CA GLU A 77 -6.30 -6.06 -16.95
C GLU A 77 -7.01 -7.20 -17.70
N GLY A 78 -7.43 -8.19 -16.96
CA GLY A 78 -8.15 -9.35 -17.50
C GLY A 78 -7.28 -10.38 -18.22
N ARG A 79 -5.95 -10.21 -18.30
CA ARG A 79 -5.03 -11.18 -18.89
C ARG A 79 -4.39 -12.02 -17.77
N ARG A 80 -4.66 -13.34 -17.78
CA ARG A 80 -4.08 -14.28 -16.82
C ARG A 80 -2.56 -14.15 -16.76
N VAL A 81 -2.01 -14.19 -15.57
CA VAL A 81 -0.58 -14.14 -15.26
C VAL A 81 -0.19 -15.31 -14.36
N VAL A 82 1.04 -15.79 -14.51
CA VAL A 82 1.66 -16.81 -13.65
C VAL A 82 2.87 -16.20 -12.96
N VAL A 83 2.93 -16.32 -11.64
CA VAL A 83 4.02 -15.79 -10.82
C VAL A 83 4.61 -16.90 -9.96
N ASP A 84 5.93 -17.05 -10.01
CA ASP A 84 6.69 -17.87 -9.08
C ASP A 84 7.19 -16.99 -7.92
N ILE A 85 6.89 -17.37 -6.70
CA ILE A 85 7.36 -16.71 -5.48
C ILE A 85 8.30 -17.67 -4.76
N HIS A 86 9.53 -17.24 -4.54
CA HIS A 86 10.56 -17.99 -3.84
C HIS A 86 10.88 -17.31 -2.52
N ASN A 87 10.82 -18.05 -1.44
CA ASN A 87 11.23 -17.59 -0.13
C ASN A 87 12.64 -18.15 0.17
N ASP A 88 13.65 -17.32 0.03
CA ASP A 88 15.04 -17.68 0.31
C ASP A 88 15.45 -17.39 1.77
N THR A 89 14.51 -16.88 2.59
CA THR A 89 14.76 -16.58 4.01
C THR A 89 14.65 -17.84 4.88
N GLY A 90 15.21 -17.77 6.09
CA GLY A 90 15.11 -18.84 7.08
C GLY A 90 13.79 -18.92 7.86
N ARG A 91 12.77 -18.13 7.49
CA ARG A 91 11.46 -18.06 8.15
C ARG A 91 10.31 -18.13 7.14
N PRO A 92 9.10 -18.53 7.56
CA PRO A 92 7.93 -18.46 6.69
C PRO A 92 7.60 -17.01 6.32
N GLU A 93 7.17 -16.78 5.08
CA GLU A 93 6.89 -15.47 4.52
C GLU A 93 5.54 -15.44 3.79
N GLN A 94 5.05 -14.23 3.54
CA GLN A 94 3.84 -13.98 2.76
C GLN A 94 4.09 -12.87 1.74
N LEU A 95 3.30 -12.89 0.67
CA LEU A 95 3.24 -11.82 -0.31
C LEU A 95 1.77 -11.54 -0.62
N HIS A 96 1.28 -10.41 -0.15
CA HIS A 96 -0.07 -9.92 -0.40
C HIS A 96 -0.10 -9.03 -1.64
N TRP A 97 -1.10 -9.24 -2.51
CA TRP A 97 -1.36 -8.46 -3.71
C TRP A 97 -2.40 -7.38 -3.45
N HIS A 98 -1.97 -6.27 -2.90
CA HIS A 98 -2.83 -5.22 -2.40
C HIS A 98 -3.68 -4.54 -3.49
N GLY A 99 -4.97 -4.38 -3.22
CA GLY A 99 -5.90 -3.62 -4.04
C GLY A 99 -6.40 -4.34 -5.29
N GLN A 100 -6.28 -5.66 -5.36
CA GLN A 100 -6.76 -6.50 -6.45
C GLN A 100 -7.90 -7.41 -5.99
N LYS A 101 -8.77 -7.80 -6.92
CA LYS A 101 -9.80 -8.84 -6.70
C LYS A 101 -9.19 -10.18 -7.02
N LEU A 102 -8.89 -10.98 -6.01
CA LEU A 102 -8.16 -12.22 -6.16
C LEU A 102 -8.78 -13.34 -5.30
N PRO A 103 -8.66 -14.61 -5.72
CA PRO A 103 -9.03 -15.72 -4.87
C PRO A 103 -8.26 -15.71 -3.54
N VAL A 104 -8.88 -16.15 -2.45
CA VAL A 104 -8.30 -16.21 -1.10
C VAL A 104 -6.94 -16.90 -1.07
N ASP A 105 -6.78 -17.97 -1.86
CA ASP A 105 -5.52 -18.72 -1.93
C ASP A 105 -4.41 -17.98 -2.70
N VAL A 106 -4.70 -16.85 -3.33
CA VAL A 106 -3.73 -16.01 -4.06
C VAL A 106 -3.46 -14.70 -3.34
N ASP A 107 -4.43 -14.18 -2.60
CA ASP A 107 -4.41 -12.85 -1.99
C ASP A 107 -3.17 -12.58 -1.14
N GLY A 108 -2.73 -13.56 -0.35
CA GLY A 108 -1.46 -13.48 0.40
C GLY A 108 -1.61 -13.14 1.88
N SER A 109 -2.81 -13.27 2.46
CA SER A 109 -3.07 -13.08 3.89
C SER A 109 -3.43 -14.42 4.55
N GLN A 110 -2.73 -14.77 5.63
CA GLN A 110 -3.02 -15.98 6.40
C GLN A 110 -4.37 -15.89 7.12
N GLU A 111 -4.74 -14.72 7.58
CA GLU A 111 -5.98 -14.47 8.29
C GLU A 111 -7.19 -14.84 7.44
N GLU A 112 -7.10 -14.68 6.14
CA GLU A 112 -8.10 -15.11 5.15
C GLU A 112 -8.01 -16.59 4.80
N GLY A 113 -6.84 -17.19 4.94
CA GLY A 113 -6.58 -18.59 4.65
C GLY A 113 -5.51 -18.87 3.59
N THR A 114 -4.80 -17.83 3.09
CA THR A 114 -3.63 -18.05 2.22
C THR A 114 -2.50 -18.68 3.02
N PRO A 115 -1.96 -19.85 2.65
CA PRO A 115 -0.85 -20.47 3.36
C PRO A 115 0.43 -19.64 3.29
N TYR A 116 1.24 -19.69 4.35
CA TYR A 116 2.61 -19.19 4.31
C TYR A 116 3.46 -19.90 3.24
N ILE A 117 4.42 -19.20 2.68
CA ILE A 117 5.50 -19.78 1.90
C ILE A 117 6.57 -20.24 2.90
N PRO A 118 6.84 -21.54 3.03
CA PRO A 118 7.80 -22.04 4.01
C PRO A 118 9.20 -21.44 3.84
N ALA A 119 9.99 -21.45 4.91
CA ALA A 119 11.42 -21.13 4.82
C ALA A 119 12.08 -21.97 3.72
N HIS A 120 12.86 -21.30 2.84
CA HIS A 120 13.52 -21.92 1.67
C HIS A 120 12.56 -22.65 0.72
N GLY A 121 11.28 -22.28 0.75
CA GLY A 121 10.22 -22.83 -0.08
C GLY A 121 9.85 -21.94 -1.26
N SER A 122 8.87 -22.42 -2.01
CA SER A 122 8.33 -21.63 -3.13
C SER A 122 6.84 -21.88 -3.30
N ARG A 123 6.18 -20.94 -3.97
CA ARG A 123 4.78 -21.03 -4.35
C ARG A 123 4.58 -20.50 -5.75
N ARG A 124 3.91 -21.27 -6.58
CA ARG A 124 3.41 -20.79 -7.88
C ARG A 124 1.96 -20.41 -7.74
N ILE A 125 1.63 -19.22 -8.21
CA ILE A 125 0.27 -18.69 -8.27
C ILE A 125 -0.07 -18.30 -9.71
N ALA A 126 -1.35 -18.33 -10.02
CA ALA A 126 -1.85 -17.86 -11.29
C ALA A 126 -3.19 -17.15 -11.07
N PHE A 127 -3.32 -15.94 -11.61
CA PHE A 127 -4.52 -15.14 -11.44
C PHE A 127 -4.78 -14.24 -12.63
N THR A 128 -5.96 -13.63 -12.66
CA THR A 128 -6.35 -12.62 -13.62
C THR A 128 -6.36 -11.27 -12.92
N PRO A 129 -5.41 -10.37 -13.22
CA PRO A 129 -5.28 -9.10 -12.51
C PRO A 129 -6.46 -8.16 -12.81
N GLY A 130 -6.85 -7.43 -11.80
CA GLY A 130 -7.90 -6.40 -11.86
C GLY A 130 -8.30 -5.91 -10.47
N PRO A 131 -8.87 -4.71 -10.41
CA PRO A 131 -9.07 -3.74 -11.48
C PRO A 131 -7.76 -3.05 -11.91
N ALA A 132 -7.79 -2.39 -13.09
CA ALA A 132 -6.66 -1.63 -13.63
C ALA A 132 -6.21 -0.51 -12.70
N GLY A 133 -4.97 -0.03 -12.89
CA GLY A 133 -4.37 1.09 -12.18
C GLY A 133 -3.17 0.73 -11.32
N PHE A 134 -2.74 1.69 -10.51
CA PHE A 134 -1.56 1.56 -9.67
C PHE A 134 -1.88 0.78 -8.39
N ARG A 135 -1.31 -0.40 -8.27
CA ARG A 135 -1.43 -1.34 -7.14
C ARG A 135 -0.03 -1.61 -6.57
N PHE A 136 0.09 -2.52 -5.61
CA PHE A 136 1.39 -2.93 -5.10
C PHE A 136 1.33 -4.33 -4.47
N TYR A 137 2.47 -4.89 -4.12
CA TYR A 137 2.59 -6.11 -3.35
C TYR A 137 3.51 -5.86 -2.15
N HIS A 138 3.18 -6.50 -1.03
CA HIS A 138 3.94 -6.37 0.20
C HIS A 138 3.80 -7.60 1.09
N THR A 139 4.60 -7.67 2.16
CA THR A 139 4.45 -8.72 3.16
C THR A 139 3.20 -8.49 4.02
N HIS A 140 2.54 -9.56 4.40
CA HIS A 140 1.43 -9.55 5.36
C HIS A 140 1.77 -10.32 6.64
N VAL A 141 3.06 -10.46 6.94
CA VAL A 141 3.54 -11.12 8.16
C VAL A 141 3.31 -10.23 9.36
N THR A 142 2.72 -10.79 10.42
CA THR A 142 2.62 -10.13 11.73
C THR A 142 4.02 -9.93 12.30
N ALA A 143 4.36 -8.69 12.64
CA ALA A 143 5.64 -8.30 13.21
C ALA A 143 5.60 -8.26 14.76
N GLY A 144 4.45 -7.88 15.32
CA GLY A 144 4.30 -7.66 16.75
C GLY A 144 5.29 -6.61 17.26
N SER A 145 6.19 -7.01 18.16
CA SER A 145 7.26 -6.14 18.68
C SER A 145 8.59 -6.27 17.93
N ASP A 146 8.66 -7.11 16.89
CA ASP A 146 9.87 -7.27 16.07
C ASP A 146 9.89 -6.25 14.93
N LEU A 147 10.57 -5.13 15.18
CA LEU A 147 10.69 -4.05 14.19
C LEU A 147 11.57 -4.39 12.98
N SER A 148 12.07 -5.62 12.85
CA SER A 148 12.78 -6.10 11.65
C SER A 148 11.88 -6.88 10.69
N ALA A 149 10.67 -7.22 11.10
CA ALA A 149 9.71 -8.05 10.36
C ALA A 149 8.52 -7.24 9.81
N GLY A 150 7.64 -7.90 9.07
CA GLY A 150 6.43 -7.30 8.53
C GLY A 150 6.73 -6.08 7.67
N GLN A 151 5.84 -5.11 7.69
CA GLN A 151 5.99 -3.89 6.89
C GLN A 151 7.14 -2.97 7.35
N TYR A 152 7.81 -3.24 8.48
CA TYR A 152 9.04 -2.53 8.84
C TYR A 152 10.22 -2.91 7.94
N SER A 153 10.13 -4.02 7.21
CA SER A 153 11.12 -4.47 6.23
C SER A 153 11.02 -3.74 4.89
N GLY A 154 11.93 -4.05 3.97
CA GLY A 154 11.92 -3.56 2.58
C GLY A 154 10.98 -4.34 1.64
N GLN A 155 10.05 -5.12 2.16
CA GLN A 155 9.15 -5.97 1.36
C GLN A 155 7.96 -5.19 0.79
N VAL A 156 8.23 -4.27 -0.12
CA VAL A 156 7.24 -3.49 -0.88
C VAL A 156 7.66 -3.40 -2.33
N GLY A 157 6.75 -3.70 -3.25
CA GLY A 157 6.99 -3.57 -4.69
C GLY A 157 5.76 -3.04 -5.45
N PRO A 158 5.96 -2.13 -6.40
CA PRO A 158 4.88 -1.53 -7.18
C PRO A 158 4.32 -2.51 -8.22
N VAL A 159 3.00 -2.45 -8.44
CA VAL A 159 2.29 -3.13 -9.52
C VAL A 159 1.55 -2.09 -10.35
N TYR A 160 1.67 -2.16 -11.64
CA TYR A 160 0.83 -1.37 -12.54
C TYR A 160 0.03 -2.31 -13.46
N ILE A 161 -1.29 -2.30 -13.27
CA ILE A 161 -2.21 -3.04 -14.13
C ILE A 161 -2.67 -2.10 -15.22
N GLU A 162 -2.16 -2.31 -16.43
CA GLU A 162 -2.45 -1.47 -17.57
C GLU A 162 -3.95 -1.54 -17.92
N PRO A 163 -4.63 -0.38 -17.99
CA PRO A 163 -6.03 -0.34 -18.36
C PRO A 163 -6.21 -0.66 -19.84
N ARG A 164 -7.38 -1.16 -20.22
CA ARG A 164 -7.73 -1.38 -21.65
C ARG A 164 -7.76 -0.09 -22.45
N HIS A 165 -8.01 1.04 -21.76
CA HIS A 165 -8.07 2.38 -22.36
C HIS A 165 -7.32 3.35 -21.43
N GLU A 166 -6.35 4.07 -22.00
CA GLU A 166 -5.56 5.04 -21.23
C GLU A 166 -6.45 6.18 -20.66
N PRO A 167 -6.36 6.48 -19.37
CA PRO A 167 -7.26 7.42 -18.71
C PRO A 167 -6.91 8.90 -18.90
N GLY A 168 -5.92 9.26 -19.72
CA GLY A 168 -5.52 10.66 -19.85
C GLY A 168 -4.41 10.92 -20.84
N ARG A 169 -4.06 12.23 -20.99
CA ARG A 169 -2.93 12.66 -21.82
C ARG A 169 -1.78 13.09 -20.91
N TYR A 170 -0.68 12.34 -20.95
CA TYR A 170 0.59 12.66 -20.33
C TYR A 170 1.71 12.25 -21.25
N ASP A 171 2.89 12.82 -21.07
CA ASP A 171 4.04 12.55 -21.93
C ASP A 171 4.90 11.40 -21.37
N ARG A 172 4.85 11.23 -20.04
CA ARG A 172 5.66 10.25 -19.30
C ARG A 172 5.05 9.92 -17.95
N GLU A 173 5.31 8.70 -17.47
CA GLU A 173 4.98 8.25 -16.13
C GLU A 173 6.25 8.04 -15.27
N VAL A 174 6.11 8.27 -13.97
CA VAL A 174 7.17 8.09 -12.96
C VAL A 174 6.56 7.40 -11.75
N PHE A 175 7.18 6.32 -11.27
CA PHE A 175 6.75 5.59 -10.09
C PHE A 175 7.61 5.98 -8.89
N LEU A 176 6.96 6.38 -7.81
CA LEU A 176 7.60 6.78 -6.56
C LEU A 176 7.05 5.89 -5.43
N VAL A 177 7.94 5.23 -4.71
CA VAL A 177 7.63 4.45 -3.50
C VAL A 177 8.29 5.13 -2.32
N LEU A 178 7.48 5.63 -1.39
CA LEU A 178 7.91 6.27 -0.17
C LEU A 178 8.11 5.18 0.90
N LYS A 179 9.20 5.25 1.64
CA LYS A 179 9.51 4.27 2.70
C LYS A 179 10.51 4.82 3.68
N GLU A 180 10.30 4.50 4.93
CA GLU A 180 11.23 4.74 6.02
C GLU A 180 11.93 3.46 6.48
N PHE A 181 13.11 3.63 7.09
CA PHE A 181 13.93 2.54 7.62
C PHE A 181 14.55 2.92 8.97
N GLY A 182 15.08 1.90 9.67
CA GLY A 182 15.67 2.07 10.98
C GLY A 182 14.62 2.37 12.06
N PRO A 183 13.57 1.53 12.17
CA PRO A 183 12.51 1.74 13.15
C PRO A 183 13.02 1.59 14.58
N SER A 184 12.38 2.31 15.50
CA SER A 184 12.62 2.21 16.95
C SER A 184 11.34 2.54 17.70
N LEU A 185 11.11 1.87 18.85
CA LEU A 185 10.00 2.21 19.71
C LEU A 185 10.21 3.57 20.37
N SER A 186 9.17 4.38 20.35
CA SER A 186 9.10 5.69 21.01
C SER A 186 7.89 5.74 21.94
N GLN A 187 7.85 6.72 22.85
CA GLN A 187 6.72 6.96 23.77
C GLN A 187 5.97 8.25 23.42
N GLY A 188 6.31 8.85 22.32
CA GLY A 188 5.73 10.12 21.88
C GLY A 188 5.50 10.10 20.39
N GLY A 189 4.37 10.53 19.99
CA GLY A 189 3.97 10.75 18.63
C GLY A 189 2.53 11.20 18.66
N ASP A 190 2.29 12.49 18.41
CA ASP A 190 0.95 12.98 18.11
C ASP A 190 0.88 13.09 16.59
N MET A 191 -0.11 12.44 15.99
CA MET A 191 -0.41 12.72 14.59
C MET A 191 -1.08 14.08 14.51
N ASP A 192 -0.43 15.03 13.83
CA ASP A 192 -1.06 16.31 13.50
C ASP A 192 -2.17 16.06 12.48
N MET A 193 -3.43 16.25 12.91
CA MET A 193 -4.62 16.07 12.07
C MET A 193 -5.07 17.34 11.37
N ASP A 194 -4.38 18.45 11.55
CA ASP A 194 -4.76 19.75 11.00
C ASP A 194 -4.89 19.76 9.47
N PHE A 195 -4.33 18.77 8.78
CA PHE A 195 -4.44 18.62 7.34
C PHE A 195 -5.73 17.95 6.86
N LEU A 196 -6.42 17.16 7.70
CA LEU A 196 -7.66 16.48 7.30
C LEU A 196 -8.86 17.43 7.37
N ALA A 197 -9.69 17.38 6.34
CA ALA A 197 -10.95 18.11 6.34
C ALA A 197 -11.98 17.42 7.25
N GLY A 198 -12.80 18.25 7.90
CA GLY A 198 -13.87 17.79 8.78
C GLY A 198 -13.62 18.16 10.24
N ASP A 199 -14.71 18.20 10.99
CA ASP A 199 -14.67 18.49 12.42
C ASP A 199 -14.64 17.19 13.24
N GLU A 200 -14.04 17.25 14.42
CA GLU A 200 -14.08 16.17 15.39
C GLU A 200 -15.50 15.99 15.97
N ASP A 201 -15.95 14.75 16.12
CA ASP A 201 -17.17 14.41 16.84
C ASP A 201 -16.93 14.48 18.35
N ARG A 202 -17.63 15.39 19.03
CA ARG A 202 -17.48 15.63 20.48
C ARG A 202 -17.77 14.40 21.33
N THR A 203 -18.68 13.53 20.89
CA THR A 203 -19.03 12.30 21.63
C THR A 203 -17.92 11.28 21.52
N LEU A 204 -17.36 11.09 20.31
CA LEU A 204 -16.21 10.22 20.08
C LEU A 204 -15.00 10.71 20.86
N LYS A 205 -14.74 12.03 20.84
CA LYS A 205 -13.64 12.65 21.58
C LYS A 205 -13.76 12.43 23.08
N ALA A 206 -14.93 12.66 23.67
CA ALA A 206 -15.16 12.42 25.09
C ALA A 206 -14.91 10.94 25.46
N THR A 207 -15.36 10.00 24.62
CA THR A 207 -15.14 8.56 24.82
C THR A 207 -13.64 8.20 24.79
N GLY A 208 -12.90 8.70 23.82
CA GLY A 208 -11.46 8.44 23.68
C GLY A 208 -10.63 9.09 24.81
N GLU A 209 -10.96 10.31 25.18
CA GLU A 209 -10.31 10.99 26.33
C GLU A 209 -10.57 10.29 27.64
N ASP A 210 -11.75 9.70 27.85
CA ASP A 210 -12.04 8.88 29.05
C ASP A 210 -11.19 7.60 29.07
N ALA A 211 -11.04 6.94 27.93
CA ALA A 211 -10.18 5.76 27.79
C ALA A 211 -8.70 6.12 28.04
N MET A 212 -8.23 7.24 27.51
CA MET A 212 -6.87 7.74 27.77
C MET A 212 -6.65 8.05 29.24
N ARG A 213 -7.58 8.77 29.88
CA ARG A 213 -7.51 9.05 31.33
C ARG A 213 -7.45 7.78 32.18
N ALA A 214 -8.21 6.75 31.82
CA ALA A 214 -8.17 5.46 32.53
C ALA A 214 -6.81 4.75 32.37
N SER A 215 -6.03 5.05 31.30
CA SER A 215 -4.72 4.46 31.06
C SER A 215 -3.57 5.13 31.82
N ILE A 216 -3.73 6.37 32.29
CA ILE A 216 -2.68 7.12 33.01
C ILE A 216 -2.14 6.35 34.22
N GLY A 217 -3.00 5.64 34.93
CA GLY A 217 -2.61 4.80 36.06
C GLY A 217 -1.64 3.64 35.68
N ARG A 218 -1.48 3.31 34.40
CA ARG A 218 -0.54 2.31 33.91
C ARG A 218 0.85 2.89 33.60
N GLY A 219 1.04 4.20 33.76
CA GLY A 219 2.35 4.86 33.65
C GLY A 219 2.82 5.16 32.23
N MET A 220 2.05 4.79 31.22
CA MET A 220 2.38 5.05 29.79
C MET A 220 1.10 5.47 29.04
N PRO A 221 0.64 6.70 29.25
CA PRO A 221 -0.69 7.12 28.78
C PRO A 221 -0.88 7.08 27.26
N LYS A 222 0.21 7.22 26.49
CA LYS A 222 0.16 7.18 25.02
C LYS A 222 0.49 5.80 24.43
N GLY A 223 1.18 4.92 25.19
CA GLY A 223 1.72 3.66 24.72
C GLY A 223 2.94 3.81 23.82
N TYR A 224 3.38 2.71 23.23
CA TYR A 224 4.47 2.72 22.26
C TYR A 224 3.96 3.12 20.87
N GLU A 225 4.81 3.92 20.19
CA GLU A 225 4.74 4.27 18.79
C GLU A 225 6.05 3.89 18.10
N VAL A 226 6.09 3.92 16.76
CA VAL A 226 7.31 3.61 16.00
C VAL A 226 7.82 4.85 15.31
N GLY A 227 9.02 5.27 15.66
CA GLY A 227 9.74 6.34 14.95
C GLY A 227 10.84 5.75 14.05
N TYR A 228 11.33 6.54 13.09
CA TYR A 228 12.26 6.10 12.06
C TYR A 228 13.44 7.06 11.91
N ARG A 229 14.59 6.53 11.40
CA ARG A 229 15.81 7.33 11.21
C ARG A 229 16.07 7.75 9.78
N HIS A 230 15.60 6.99 8.81
CA HIS A 230 15.93 7.18 7.41
C HIS A 230 14.67 7.17 6.58
N PHE A 231 14.53 8.17 5.75
CA PHE A 231 13.39 8.36 4.89
C PHE A 231 13.86 8.31 3.44
N THR A 232 13.10 7.68 2.55
CA THR A 232 13.54 7.45 1.17
C THR A 232 12.40 7.56 0.18
N ILE A 233 12.74 7.98 -1.02
CA ILE A 233 11.95 7.78 -2.22
C ILE A 233 12.71 6.81 -3.14
N ASN A 234 12.07 5.71 -3.51
CA ASN A 234 12.66 4.63 -4.30
C ASN A 234 13.98 4.09 -3.71
N GLY A 235 14.04 3.97 -2.39
CA GLY A 235 15.20 3.41 -1.68
C GLY A 235 16.42 4.32 -1.60
N ARG A 236 16.28 5.60 -1.93
CA ARG A 236 17.37 6.58 -1.82
C ARG A 236 16.94 7.77 -0.99
N LYS A 237 17.84 8.25 -0.15
CA LYS A 237 17.67 9.51 0.56
C LYS A 237 17.80 10.68 -0.42
N LEU A 238 17.14 11.79 -0.10
CA LEU A 238 17.23 13.03 -0.87
C LEU A 238 18.70 13.40 -1.19
N GLY A 239 18.97 13.68 -2.45
CA GLY A 239 20.30 14.03 -2.95
C GLY A 239 21.22 12.84 -3.27
N HIS A 240 20.78 11.59 -3.01
CA HIS A 240 21.59 10.38 -3.25
C HIS A 240 21.01 9.43 -4.30
N GLY A 241 19.86 9.75 -4.88
CA GLY A 241 19.25 9.06 -6.01
C GLY A 241 19.44 9.82 -7.32
N GLU A 242 19.15 9.14 -8.45
CA GLU A 242 19.11 9.79 -9.75
C GLU A 242 17.95 10.81 -9.77
N PRO A 243 18.19 12.04 -10.23
CA PRO A 243 17.11 13.02 -10.37
C PRO A 243 16.11 12.61 -11.44
N VAL A 244 14.87 12.99 -11.26
CA VAL A 244 13.84 12.90 -12.30
C VAL A 244 14.04 14.08 -13.27
N ARG A 245 14.63 13.80 -14.42
CA ARG A 245 14.87 14.83 -15.46
C ARG A 245 13.61 15.08 -16.25
N VAL A 246 13.18 16.33 -16.35
CA VAL A 246 11.95 16.76 -17.02
C VAL A 246 12.23 17.87 -18.06
N LYS A 247 11.33 18.02 -19.04
CA LYS A 247 11.37 19.13 -19.99
C LYS A 247 10.35 20.19 -19.64
N ALA A 248 10.66 21.45 -19.90
CA ALA A 248 9.67 22.52 -19.80
C ALA A 248 8.46 22.22 -20.73
N GLY A 249 7.25 22.32 -20.18
CA GLY A 249 6.01 22.01 -20.88
C GLY A 249 5.59 20.53 -20.83
N GLU A 250 6.44 19.63 -20.33
CA GLU A 250 6.13 18.20 -20.20
C GLU A 250 5.01 17.96 -19.15
N ARG A 251 4.12 17.03 -19.45
CA ARG A 251 3.10 16.55 -18.51
C ARG A 251 3.55 15.21 -17.94
N VAL A 252 3.98 15.20 -16.69
CA VAL A 252 4.47 14.00 -16.02
C VAL A 252 3.37 13.43 -15.13
N LEU A 253 3.03 12.16 -15.34
CA LEU A 253 2.16 11.40 -14.45
C LEU A 253 3.02 10.74 -13.37
N PHE A 254 2.88 11.21 -12.15
CA PHE A 254 3.49 10.57 -10.99
C PHE A 254 2.53 9.57 -10.38
N HIS A 255 2.98 8.35 -10.22
CA HIS A 255 2.34 7.32 -9.42
C HIS A 255 3.06 7.22 -8.09
N VAL A 256 2.43 7.66 -7.02
CA VAL A 256 3.02 7.72 -5.68
C VAL A 256 2.37 6.68 -4.79
N LEU A 257 3.17 5.79 -4.23
CA LEU A 257 2.77 4.81 -3.21
C LEU A 257 3.39 5.20 -1.88
N ASN A 258 2.57 5.30 -0.84
CA ASN A 258 3.08 5.31 0.52
C ASN A 258 3.24 3.86 1.02
N GLY A 259 4.45 3.33 0.92
CA GLY A 259 4.84 2.00 1.40
C GLY A 259 5.32 1.99 2.85
N SER A 260 4.99 3.01 3.62
CA SER A 260 5.30 3.13 5.05
C SER A 260 4.64 2.02 5.87
N ALA A 261 5.26 1.65 6.99
CA ALA A 261 4.66 0.76 7.98
C ALA A 261 3.75 1.50 8.98
N GLY A 262 3.88 2.82 9.13
CA GLY A 262 3.12 3.57 10.12
C GLY A 262 2.90 5.05 9.82
N GLU A 263 3.65 5.63 8.88
CA GLU A 263 3.70 7.08 8.70
C GLU A 263 2.78 7.58 7.56
N ILE A 264 2.07 8.66 7.83
CA ILE A 264 1.35 9.42 6.81
C ILE A 264 2.33 10.39 6.16
N ARG A 265 2.31 10.49 4.84
CA ARG A 265 3.25 11.30 4.07
C ARG A 265 2.56 12.48 3.41
N SER A 266 3.29 13.60 3.34
CA SER A 266 2.88 14.81 2.66
C SER A 266 3.92 15.20 1.62
N LEU A 267 3.56 15.20 0.34
CA LEU A 267 4.49 15.56 -0.73
C LEU A 267 4.10 16.88 -1.40
N ALA A 268 5.09 17.74 -1.60
CA ALA A 268 4.96 18.95 -2.39
C ALA A 268 6.10 19.10 -3.39
N LEU A 269 5.82 19.77 -4.51
CA LEU A 269 6.81 20.22 -5.49
C LEU A 269 6.67 21.75 -5.63
N PRO A 270 7.62 22.55 -5.12
CA PRO A 270 7.50 23.99 -5.07
C PRO A 270 7.16 24.60 -6.42
N GLY A 271 6.14 25.44 -6.44
CA GLY A 271 5.67 26.17 -7.63
C GLY A 271 4.94 25.31 -8.67
N HIS A 272 4.59 24.07 -8.33
CA HIS A 272 3.77 23.17 -9.14
C HIS A 272 2.55 22.71 -8.34
N GLU A 273 1.55 22.21 -9.05
CA GLU A 273 0.36 21.59 -8.46
C GLU A 273 0.17 20.18 -9.03
N PHE A 274 -0.35 19.31 -8.20
CA PHE A 274 -0.72 17.94 -8.56
C PHE A 274 -2.17 17.91 -9.02
N GLN A 275 -2.42 17.65 -10.29
CA GLN A 275 -3.74 17.28 -10.76
C GLN A 275 -3.98 15.81 -10.46
N VAL A 276 -4.65 15.49 -9.36
CA VAL A 276 -4.96 14.11 -8.98
C VAL A 276 -5.94 13.52 -9.97
N VAL A 277 -5.58 12.40 -10.58
CA VAL A 277 -6.38 11.71 -11.62
C VAL A 277 -6.83 10.32 -11.19
N ALA A 278 -6.16 9.70 -10.20
CA ALA A 278 -6.58 8.44 -9.62
C ALA A 278 -6.12 8.33 -8.16
N MET A 279 -6.92 7.62 -7.35
CA MET A 279 -6.59 7.20 -5.99
C MET A 279 -6.74 5.69 -5.89
N ASP A 280 -5.80 5.04 -5.20
CA ASP A 280 -5.72 3.58 -5.04
C ASP A 280 -5.92 2.85 -6.39
N GLY A 281 -5.34 3.43 -7.46
CA GLY A 281 -5.43 2.94 -8.82
C GLY A 281 -6.78 3.17 -9.51
N ASN A 282 -7.79 3.69 -8.82
CA ASN A 282 -9.11 3.96 -9.41
C ASN A 282 -9.20 5.42 -9.88
N PRO A 283 -9.69 5.71 -11.10
CA PRO A 283 -9.86 7.08 -11.57
C PRO A 283 -10.78 7.88 -10.65
N VAL A 284 -10.39 9.12 -10.32
CA VAL A 284 -11.26 10.00 -9.53
C VAL A 284 -12.34 10.61 -10.42
N PRO A 285 -13.59 10.76 -9.93
CA PRO A 285 -14.67 11.37 -10.70
C PRO A 285 -14.41 12.83 -11.06
N ASN A 286 -13.72 13.56 -10.17
CA ASN A 286 -13.41 14.97 -10.33
C ASN A 286 -11.88 15.18 -10.20
N PRO A 287 -11.11 15.20 -11.30
CA PRO A 287 -9.69 15.52 -11.25
C PRO A 287 -9.45 16.93 -10.73
N ALA A 288 -9.12 17.07 -9.46
CA ALA A 288 -8.86 18.34 -8.80
C ALA A 288 -7.35 18.56 -8.61
N ARG A 289 -6.95 19.81 -8.35
CA ARG A 289 -5.58 20.20 -8.09
C ARG A 289 -5.33 20.35 -6.60
N ALA A 290 -4.16 19.89 -6.16
CA ALA A 290 -3.69 20.01 -4.80
C ALA A 290 -2.23 20.49 -4.77
N PRO A 291 -1.86 21.43 -3.90
CA PRO A 291 -0.47 21.85 -3.73
C PRO A 291 0.35 20.84 -2.94
N VAL A 292 -0.32 19.99 -2.13
CA VAL A 292 0.27 18.92 -1.31
C VAL A 292 -0.54 17.65 -1.51
N LEU A 293 0.14 16.53 -1.72
CA LEU A 293 -0.46 15.20 -1.66
C LEU A 293 -0.30 14.67 -0.23
N TRP A 294 -1.40 14.40 0.45
CA TRP A 294 -1.40 13.66 1.71
C TRP A 294 -1.79 12.21 1.44
N ILE A 295 -0.95 11.30 1.92
CA ILE A 295 -1.02 9.90 1.52
C ILE A 295 -0.87 9.03 2.78
N GLY A 296 -1.93 8.37 3.20
CA GLY A 296 -1.91 7.38 4.28
C GLY A 296 -1.13 6.13 3.91
N THR A 297 -0.78 5.30 4.89
CA THR A 297 -0.10 4.02 4.61
C THR A 297 -0.92 3.19 3.63
N ALA A 298 -0.26 2.62 2.62
CA ALA A 298 -0.85 1.87 1.51
C ALA A 298 -1.71 2.66 0.52
N GLU A 299 -2.01 3.93 0.75
CA GLU A 299 -2.66 4.73 -0.29
C GLU A 299 -1.74 4.94 -1.49
N ARG A 300 -2.34 4.99 -2.65
CA ARG A 300 -1.68 5.33 -3.92
C ARG A 300 -2.40 6.51 -4.53
N VAL A 301 -1.60 7.52 -4.92
CA VAL A 301 -2.11 8.69 -5.65
C VAL A 301 -1.42 8.77 -7.00
N SER A 302 -2.21 8.86 -8.06
CA SER A 302 -1.70 9.18 -9.39
C SER A 302 -2.07 10.62 -9.75
N ALA A 303 -1.05 11.45 -10.03
CA ALA A 303 -1.26 12.86 -10.30
C ALA A 303 -0.43 13.35 -11.49
N ILE A 304 -1.04 14.16 -12.35
CA ILE A 304 -0.34 14.81 -13.45
C ILE A 304 0.20 16.16 -12.96
N VAL A 305 1.49 16.38 -13.19
CA VAL A 305 2.14 17.67 -12.95
C VAL A 305 2.55 18.27 -14.28
N GLN A 306 2.12 19.50 -14.53
CA GLN A 306 2.58 20.30 -15.66
C GLN A 306 3.91 20.92 -15.31
N MET A 307 4.98 20.52 -16.01
CA MET A 307 6.34 21.03 -15.79
C MET A 307 6.50 22.40 -16.45
N ASN A 308 6.09 23.47 -15.75
CA ASN A 308 6.04 24.83 -16.28
C ASN A 308 6.94 25.83 -15.53
N ARG A 309 7.79 25.34 -14.63
CA ARG A 309 8.70 26.19 -13.83
C ARG A 309 10.14 25.66 -13.90
N PRO A 310 10.89 26.00 -14.95
CA PRO A 310 12.28 25.54 -15.12
C PRO A 310 13.16 25.82 -13.90
N GLY A 311 14.02 24.89 -13.54
CA GLY A 311 14.90 24.94 -12.38
C GLY A 311 15.31 23.56 -11.90
N VAL A 312 15.92 23.51 -10.72
CA VAL A 312 16.22 22.26 -9.98
C VAL A 312 15.45 22.34 -8.67
N TRP A 313 14.53 21.40 -8.46
CA TRP A 313 13.56 21.44 -7.37
C TRP A 313 13.61 20.18 -6.54
N ILE A 314 13.19 20.27 -5.28
CA ILE A 314 12.93 19.09 -4.44
C ILE A 314 11.43 18.78 -4.52
N LEU A 315 11.08 17.57 -4.98
CA LEU A 315 9.81 16.95 -4.67
C LEU A 315 10.02 16.22 -3.33
N GLY A 316 9.39 16.67 -2.26
CA GLY A 316 9.67 16.12 -0.95
C GLY A 316 8.57 16.34 0.08
N ASP A 317 8.78 15.75 1.25
CA ASP A 317 7.85 15.88 2.37
C ASP A 317 7.78 17.34 2.86
N THR A 318 6.59 17.76 3.31
CA THR A 318 6.39 19.11 3.85
C THR A 318 6.99 19.29 5.24
N SER A 319 7.20 18.18 5.99
CA SER A 319 7.98 18.16 7.22
C SER A 319 9.46 18.44 6.92
N ASP A 320 10.02 19.45 7.56
CA ASP A 320 11.44 19.79 7.41
C ASP A 320 12.33 18.67 7.95
N ASP A 321 11.92 18.02 9.04
CA ASP A 321 12.64 16.91 9.67
C ASP A 321 12.65 15.66 8.76
N ASP A 322 11.52 15.27 8.21
CA ASP A 322 11.42 14.09 7.34
C ASP A 322 12.18 14.31 6.03
N ARG A 323 12.03 15.51 5.46
CA ARG A 323 12.79 15.91 4.27
C ARG A 323 14.28 15.97 4.56
N GLY A 324 14.69 16.53 5.70
CA GLY A 324 16.08 16.58 6.17
C GLY A 324 16.66 15.19 6.41
N ASN A 325 15.83 14.24 6.85
CA ASN A 325 16.20 12.83 7.03
C ASN A 325 16.11 12.01 5.74
N GLY A 326 15.69 12.60 4.61
CA GLY A 326 15.83 12.00 3.28
C GLY A 326 14.55 11.84 2.47
N MET A 327 13.35 12.23 2.96
CA MET A 327 12.08 12.10 2.23
C MET A 327 11.99 13.14 1.12
N GLY A 328 12.62 12.85 -0.01
CA GLY A 328 12.55 13.69 -1.19
C GLY A 328 13.34 13.10 -2.37
N ILE A 329 13.08 13.65 -3.54
CA ILE A 329 13.79 13.37 -4.80
C ILE A 329 13.98 14.66 -5.58
N VAL A 330 15.10 14.77 -6.30
CA VAL A 330 15.38 15.94 -7.12
C VAL A 330 14.63 15.87 -8.45
N ILE A 331 13.95 16.96 -8.81
CA ILE A 331 13.35 17.19 -10.13
C ILE A 331 14.23 18.19 -10.85
N GLU A 332 14.89 17.77 -11.94
CA GLU A 332 15.82 18.56 -12.70
C GLU A 332 15.27 18.85 -14.09
N TYR A 333 15.08 20.11 -14.41
CA TYR A 333 14.69 20.48 -15.76
C TYR A 333 15.89 20.40 -16.70
N VAL A 334 15.69 19.85 -17.89
CA VAL A 334 16.73 19.77 -18.92
C VAL A 334 17.28 21.16 -19.23
N GLY A 335 18.59 21.34 -19.08
CA GLY A 335 19.29 22.60 -19.25
C GLY A 335 19.33 23.49 -17.98
N ALA A 336 18.68 23.10 -16.90
CA ALA A 336 18.87 23.76 -15.60
C ALA A 336 20.08 23.14 -14.86
N SER A 337 20.67 23.95 -13.98
CA SER A 337 21.76 23.55 -13.09
C SER A 337 21.71 24.34 -11.81
N GLY A 338 22.36 23.87 -10.76
CA GLY A 338 22.43 24.48 -9.45
C GLY A 338 21.91 23.58 -8.34
N GLU A 339 21.94 24.09 -7.12
CA GLU A 339 21.44 23.36 -5.96
C GLU A 339 19.93 23.19 -6.01
N PRO A 340 19.41 22.01 -5.60
CA PRO A 340 17.99 21.75 -5.53
C PRO A 340 17.29 22.72 -4.55
N GLN A 341 16.23 23.37 -5.03
CA GLN A 341 15.51 24.39 -4.28
C GLN A 341 14.25 23.82 -3.62
N TRP A 342 13.95 24.34 -2.42
CA TRP A 342 12.73 24.06 -1.68
C TRP A 342 12.08 25.36 -1.20
N SER A 343 10.78 25.38 -1.20
CA SER A 343 9.98 26.37 -0.46
C SER A 343 8.71 25.68 0.04
N SER A 344 8.33 25.96 1.28
CA SER A 344 7.15 25.38 1.87
C SER A 344 5.90 25.75 1.07
N PRO A 345 5.02 24.78 0.77
CA PRO A 345 3.74 25.07 0.10
C PRO A 345 2.81 25.87 1.02
N ALA A 346 1.79 26.50 0.44
CA ALA A 346 0.70 27.07 1.22
C ALA A 346 -0.03 25.97 2.01
N LYS A 347 -0.43 26.26 3.25
CA LYS A 347 -1.26 25.33 4.05
C LYS A 347 -2.55 25.03 3.30
N SER A 348 -2.86 23.73 3.20
CA SER A 348 -4.08 23.26 2.54
C SER A 348 -4.66 22.07 3.32
N LYS A 349 -5.99 21.92 3.27
CA LYS A 349 -6.68 20.76 3.81
C LYS A 349 -6.75 19.66 2.75
N TRP A 350 -6.54 18.41 3.19
CA TRP A 350 -6.79 17.23 2.35
C TRP A 350 -8.23 16.79 2.53
N ASP A 351 -9.00 16.93 1.47
CA ASP A 351 -10.42 16.60 1.47
C ASP A 351 -10.76 15.71 0.29
N TYR A 352 -11.04 14.45 0.54
CA TYR A 352 -11.44 13.49 -0.49
C TYR A 352 -12.67 13.95 -1.29
N ARG A 353 -13.55 14.79 -0.70
CA ARG A 353 -14.73 15.33 -1.38
C ARG A 353 -14.36 16.20 -2.59
N ALA A 354 -13.19 16.79 -2.59
CA ALA A 354 -12.69 17.57 -3.74
C ALA A 354 -12.52 16.72 -5.00
N PHE A 355 -12.33 15.41 -4.85
CA PHE A 355 -12.11 14.45 -5.94
C PHE A 355 -13.35 13.62 -6.28
N ALA A 356 -14.40 13.72 -5.47
CA ALA A 356 -15.67 13.03 -5.63
C ALA A 356 -16.67 13.88 -6.45
N ARG A 357 -17.80 13.27 -6.83
CA ARG A 357 -18.97 14.02 -7.33
C ARG A 357 -19.81 14.53 -6.16
N SER A 358 -20.24 15.76 -6.24
CA SER A 358 -21.10 16.39 -5.21
C SER A 358 -22.59 16.18 -5.46
N ASP A 359 -22.99 15.83 -6.69
CA ASP A 359 -24.37 15.80 -7.18
C ASP A 359 -24.95 14.40 -7.37
N ALA A 360 -24.14 13.34 -7.16
CA ALA A 360 -24.58 11.98 -7.35
C ALA A 360 -25.09 11.37 -6.04
N ALA A 361 -26.25 10.75 -6.09
CA ALA A 361 -26.72 9.91 -5.00
C ALA A 361 -25.88 8.62 -4.94
N THR A 362 -25.43 8.26 -3.75
CA THR A 362 -24.88 6.93 -3.50
C THR A 362 -25.96 5.86 -3.58
N GLY A 363 -25.58 4.64 -3.94
CA GLY A 363 -26.53 3.51 -3.91
C GLY A 363 -27.10 3.30 -2.50
N VAL A 364 -28.31 2.72 -2.42
CA VAL A 364 -28.86 2.30 -1.14
C VAL A 364 -28.20 0.99 -0.73
N PRO A 365 -27.59 0.88 0.47
CA PRO A 365 -27.03 -0.38 0.93
C PRO A 365 -28.15 -1.36 1.32
N ASP A 366 -27.92 -2.65 1.11
CA ASP A 366 -28.82 -3.71 1.59
C ASP A 366 -28.71 -3.88 3.12
N GLU A 367 -27.51 -3.60 3.66
CA GLU A 367 -27.22 -3.73 5.09
C GLU A 367 -26.15 -2.73 5.51
N VAL A 368 -26.17 -2.29 6.77
CA VAL A 368 -25.22 -1.35 7.35
C VAL A 368 -24.52 -2.01 8.52
N PHE A 369 -23.18 -1.99 8.53
CA PHE A 369 -22.37 -2.41 9.66
C PHE A 369 -21.83 -1.19 10.39
N ASP A 370 -22.24 -1.01 11.64
CA ASP A 370 -21.69 0.02 12.51
C ASP A 370 -20.38 -0.50 13.12
N MET A 371 -19.30 0.27 12.95
CA MET A 371 -17.96 -0.06 13.42
C MET A 371 -17.42 1.10 14.24
N THR A 372 -17.14 0.86 15.52
CA THR A 372 -16.49 1.82 16.41
C THR A 372 -15.09 1.34 16.73
N PHE A 373 -14.11 2.16 16.41
CA PHE A 373 -12.70 1.92 16.67
C PHE A 373 -12.32 2.59 17.97
N ALA A 374 -11.64 1.87 18.86
CA ALA A 374 -11.19 2.39 20.14
C ALA A 374 -9.79 1.89 20.47
N LYS A 375 -9.07 2.70 21.26
CA LYS A 375 -7.70 2.43 21.69
C LYS A 375 -7.68 2.25 23.22
N ASP A 376 -7.12 1.13 23.68
CA ASP A 376 -6.75 0.92 25.08
C ASP A 376 -5.24 1.14 25.23
N ASN A 377 -4.89 2.31 25.73
CA ASN A 377 -3.51 2.78 25.79
C ASN A 377 -2.66 1.93 26.72
N ALA A 378 -1.46 1.56 26.27
CA ALA A 378 -0.46 0.81 27.01
C ALA A 378 -1.00 -0.50 27.64
N ALA A 379 -2.01 -1.11 27.00
CA ALA A 379 -2.75 -2.26 27.56
C ALA A 379 -1.92 -3.55 27.61
N LEU A 380 -0.96 -3.72 26.70
CA LEU A 380 -0.16 -4.94 26.57
C LEU A 380 1.34 -4.64 26.64
N LYS A 381 1.92 -4.71 27.84
CA LYS A 381 3.37 -4.47 28.06
C LYS A 381 3.88 -3.14 27.46
N GLY A 382 3.05 -2.09 27.53
CA GLY A 382 3.38 -0.77 26.97
C GLY A 382 2.87 -0.54 25.55
N PHE A 383 2.44 -1.56 24.83
CA PHE A 383 1.78 -1.41 23.54
C PHE A 383 0.31 -1.07 23.72
N ASN A 384 -0.20 -0.24 22.83
CA ASN A 384 -1.63 0.02 22.71
C ASN A 384 -2.35 -1.23 22.21
N ARG A 385 -3.64 -1.31 22.49
CA ARG A 385 -4.51 -2.33 21.93
C ARG A 385 -5.69 -1.65 21.24
N TRP A 386 -5.89 -1.96 19.99
CA TRP A 386 -7.00 -1.41 19.22
C TRP A 386 -8.14 -2.43 19.13
N THR A 387 -9.36 -1.93 19.13
CA THR A 387 -10.57 -2.76 19.06
C THR A 387 -11.52 -2.25 18.00
N ILE A 388 -12.25 -3.17 17.38
CA ILE A 388 -13.42 -2.90 16.56
C ILE A 388 -14.64 -3.39 17.34
N ASN A 389 -15.57 -2.51 17.66
CA ASN A 389 -16.76 -2.79 18.49
C ASN A 389 -16.39 -3.46 19.84
N GLY A 390 -15.29 -3.02 20.45
CA GLY A 390 -14.80 -3.56 21.73
C GLY A 390 -14.08 -4.90 21.64
N VAL A 391 -13.88 -5.45 20.44
CA VAL A 391 -13.18 -6.71 20.20
C VAL A 391 -11.85 -6.42 19.55
N ALA A 392 -10.74 -6.82 20.20
CA ALA A 392 -9.43 -6.86 19.54
C ALA A 392 -9.27 -8.18 18.80
N PHE A 393 -8.70 -8.13 17.61
CA PHE A 393 -8.35 -9.35 16.89
C PHE A 393 -7.41 -10.22 17.73
N PRO A 394 -7.61 -11.53 17.79
CA PRO A 394 -6.76 -12.39 18.60
C PRO A 394 -5.34 -12.42 18.03
N ASP A 395 -4.36 -12.59 18.93
CA ASP A 395 -2.97 -12.81 18.53
C ASP A 395 -2.89 -14.10 17.69
N THR A 396 -2.60 -13.95 16.40
CA THR A 396 -2.54 -15.03 15.44
C THR A 396 -1.09 -15.52 15.27
N ALA A 397 -0.49 -16.02 16.36
CA ALA A 397 0.75 -16.77 16.24
C ALA A 397 0.56 -17.92 15.24
N MET A 398 1.62 -18.23 14.47
CA MET A 398 1.63 -19.30 13.48
C MET A 398 1.10 -20.63 14.08
N GLY A 399 0.01 -21.17 13.51
CA GLY A 399 -0.66 -22.38 14.03
C GLY A 399 -1.81 -22.13 15.00
N ALA A 400 -2.17 -20.88 15.29
CA ALA A 400 -3.39 -20.56 16.03
C ALA A 400 -4.65 -20.96 15.24
N LYS A 401 -5.76 -21.19 15.95
CA LYS A 401 -7.05 -21.40 15.30
C LYS A 401 -7.43 -20.15 14.51
N PRO A 402 -8.02 -20.30 13.30
CA PRO A 402 -8.54 -19.17 12.56
C PRO A 402 -9.48 -18.34 13.43
N ALA A 403 -9.36 -17.02 13.40
CA ALA A 403 -10.27 -16.12 14.08
C ALA A 403 -11.69 -16.28 13.51
N GLU A 404 -12.69 -16.08 14.36
CA GLU A 404 -14.07 -16.03 13.91
C GLU A 404 -14.33 -14.70 13.18
N ALA A 405 -15.16 -14.75 12.13
CA ALA A 405 -15.53 -13.55 11.40
C ALA A 405 -16.54 -12.72 12.23
N MET A 406 -16.27 -11.42 12.32
CA MET A 406 -17.13 -10.47 13.00
C MET A 406 -18.42 -10.21 12.23
N PHE A 407 -18.34 -10.22 10.90
CA PHE A 407 -19.45 -9.88 10.02
C PHE A 407 -19.69 -10.99 8.98
N LYS A 408 -20.96 -11.10 8.51
CA LYS A 408 -21.37 -12.07 7.50
C LYS A 408 -21.85 -11.34 6.24
N LEU A 409 -21.36 -11.79 5.08
CA LEU A 409 -21.69 -11.23 3.79
C LEU A 409 -22.51 -12.24 2.96
N ARG A 410 -23.42 -11.73 2.17
CA ARG A 410 -24.11 -12.49 1.10
C ARG A 410 -23.66 -11.96 -0.25
N GLN A 411 -23.26 -12.86 -1.13
CA GLN A 411 -22.76 -12.49 -2.45
C GLN A 411 -23.77 -11.63 -3.21
N GLY A 412 -23.25 -10.60 -3.87
CA GLY A 412 -24.00 -9.66 -4.70
C GLY A 412 -24.71 -8.55 -3.93
N ARG A 413 -24.70 -8.55 -2.60
CA ARG A 413 -25.27 -7.47 -1.80
C ARG A 413 -24.33 -6.30 -1.64
N ARG A 414 -24.91 -5.10 -1.48
CA ARG A 414 -24.20 -3.85 -1.17
C ARG A 414 -24.23 -3.61 0.33
N TYR A 415 -23.06 -3.47 0.92
CA TYR A 415 -22.88 -3.22 2.36
C TYR A 415 -22.31 -1.82 2.56
N ARG A 416 -22.79 -1.14 3.61
CA ARG A 416 -22.19 0.10 4.12
C ARG A 416 -21.44 -0.18 5.41
N LEU A 417 -20.17 0.22 5.46
CA LEU A 417 -19.41 0.28 6.68
C LEU A 417 -19.48 1.72 7.21
N ARG A 418 -20.08 1.88 8.38
CA ARG A 418 -20.18 3.15 9.07
C ARG A 418 -19.10 3.16 10.17
N MET A 419 -17.95 3.72 9.84
CA MET A 419 -16.75 3.70 10.69
C MET A 419 -16.68 4.95 11.53
N ARG A 420 -16.47 4.78 12.84
CA ARG A 420 -16.34 5.84 13.83
C ARG A 420 -15.06 5.64 14.62
N ASN A 421 -14.18 6.62 14.62
CA ASN A 421 -12.92 6.56 15.33
C ASN A 421 -13.04 7.27 16.69
N ALA A 422 -12.97 6.51 17.77
CA ALA A 422 -12.94 7.02 19.14
C ALA A 422 -11.51 7.08 19.71
N SER A 423 -10.49 7.18 18.85
CA SER A 423 -9.10 7.43 19.23
C SER A 423 -8.60 8.76 18.64
N ASP A 424 -7.48 9.24 19.16
CA ASP A 424 -6.76 10.40 18.66
C ASP A 424 -5.89 10.10 17.42
N ASP A 425 -5.71 8.82 17.07
CA ASP A 425 -4.89 8.41 15.92
C ASP A 425 -5.64 8.56 14.59
N ILE A 426 -4.90 8.74 13.49
CA ILE A 426 -5.42 8.59 12.14
C ILE A 426 -5.25 7.14 11.71
N HIS A 427 -6.28 6.57 11.11
CA HIS A 427 -6.26 5.19 10.66
C HIS A 427 -6.48 5.09 9.15
N PRO A 428 -5.45 4.74 8.36
CA PRO A 428 -5.63 4.25 6.98
C PRO A 428 -6.28 2.87 7.01
N ILE A 429 -7.56 2.81 6.65
CA ILE A 429 -8.39 1.61 6.75
C ILE A 429 -8.45 0.91 5.41
N HIS A 430 -8.11 -0.37 5.40
CA HIS A 430 -8.09 -1.24 4.21
C HIS A 430 -9.09 -2.39 4.30
N LEU A 431 -9.69 -2.71 3.16
CA LEU A 431 -10.52 -3.90 2.94
C LEU A 431 -9.89 -4.74 1.83
N HIS A 432 -9.46 -5.94 2.17
CA HIS A 432 -8.86 -6.88 1.20
C HIS A 432 -9.84 -7.24 0.08
N ARG A 433 -9.31 -7.48 -1.10
CA ARG A 433 -10.00 -8.07 -2.25
C ARG A 433 -11.20 -7.27 -2.77
N HIS A 434 -11.54 -6.15 -2.14
CA HIS A 434 -12.66 -5.29 -2.54
C HIS A 434 -12.21 -3.84 -2.70
N SER A 435 -12.80 -3.15 -3.67
CA SER A 435 -12.81 -1.69 -3.69
C SER A 435 -14.13 -1.21 -3.12
N PHE A 436 -14.11 -0.10 -2.41
CA PHE A 436 -15.30 0.53 -1.85
C PHE A 436 -15.48 1.95 -2.37
N GLU A 437 -16.72 2.39 -2.45
CA GLU A 437 -17.10 3.77 -2.71
C GLU A 437 -17.12 4.56 -1.40
N VAL A 438 -16.40 5.67 -1.33
CA VAL A 438 -16.48 6.59 -0.19
C VAL A 438 -17.79 7.38 -0.30
N THR A 439 -18.69 7.22 0.66
CA THR A 439 -20.04 7.79 0.62
C THR A 439 -20.27 8.94 1.60
N SER A 440 -19.43 9.05 2.65
CA SER A 440 -19.47 10.19 3.57
C SER A 440 -18.11 10.38 4.25
N ILE A 441 -17.67 11.62 4.42
CA ILE A 441 -16.49 12.02 5.17
C ILE A 441 -16.91 13.08 6.21
N ALA A 442 -16.70 12.80 7.49
CA ALA A 442 -17.02 13.69 8.61
C ALA A 442 -18.43 14.31 8.46
N GLY A 443 -19.43 13.49 8.10
CA GLY A 443 -20.82 13.89 7.88
C GLY A 443 -21.10 14.58 6.55
N GLY A 444 -20.11 14.90 5.74
CA GLY A 444 -20.28 15.44 4.40
C GLY A 444 -20.42 14.34 3.36
N PRO A 445 -21.51 14.30 2.55
CA PRO A 445 -21.71 13.25 1.55
C PRO A 445 -20.69 13.33 0.41
N THR A 446 -20.31 12.16 -0.12
CA THR A 446 -19.48 12.01 -1.31
C THR A 446 -20.08 10.96 -2.24
N ALA A 447 -19.69 10.94 -3.52
CA ALA A 447 -20.10 9.90 -4.44
C ALA A 447 -19.06 9.63 -5.54
N GLY A 448 -18.99 8.35 -5.96
CA GLY A 448 -18.20 7.91 -7.10
C GLY A 448 -16.70 7.81 -6.84
N LEU A 449 -16.21 8.14 -5.65
CA LEU A 449 -14.79 7.99 -5.30
C LEU A 449 -14.54 6.54 -4.84
N MET A 450 -13.90 5.76 -5.71
CA MET A 450 -13.54 4.37 -5.44
C MET A 450 -12.14 4.27 -4.87
N LYS A 451 -12.01 3.57 -3.75
CA LYS A 451 -10.74 3.35 -3.03
C LYS A 451 -10.67 1.91 -2.49
N ASP A 452 -9.52 1.52 -2.00
CA ASP A 452 -9.35 0.32 -1.18
C ASP A 452 -8.67 0.63 0.18
N VAL A 453 -8.17 1.86 0.34
CA VAL A 453 -7.69 2.42 1.61
C VAL A 453 -8.32 3.80 1.82
N VAL A 454 -8.79 4.11 3.01
CA VAL A 454 -9.28 5.46 3.35
C VAL A 454 -8.75 5.91 4.70
N MET A 455 -8.19 7.12 4.77
CA MET A 455 -7.80 7.73 6.05
C MET A 455 -9.04 8.12 6.86
N LEU A 456 -9.13 7.64 8.07
CA LEU A 456 -10.12 8.02 9.07
C LEU A 456 -9.43 8.82 10.17
N GLY A 457 -9.73 10.10 10.26
CA GLY A 457 -9.15 11.01 11.25
C GLY A 457 -9.56 10.67 12.67
N GLY A 458 -8.75 11.12 13.66
CA GLY A 458 -9.09 10.99 15.05
C GLY A 458 -10.42 11.69 15.37
N TYR A 459 -11.27 11.00 16.13
CA TYR A 459 -12.60 11.46 16.51
C TYR A 459 -13.51 11.85 15.34
N GLN A 460 -13.24 11.30 14.15
CA GLN A 460 -14.04 11.49 12.95
C GLN A 460 -14.80 10.22 12.57
N HIS A 461 -15.68 10.34 11.58
CA HIS A 461 -16.40 9.21 11.00
C HIS A 461 -16.35 9.25 9.47
N VAL A 462 -16.31 8.06 8.86
CA VAL A 462 -16.30 7.85 7.42
C VAL A 462 -17.28 6.73 7.10
N GLU A 463 -18.04 6.88 6.02
CA GLU A 463 -18.88 5.80 5.49
C GLU A 463 -18.36 5.37 4.12
N VAL A 464 -18.29 4.06 3.93
CA VAL A 464 -17.93 3.47 2.64
C VAL A 464 -18.91 2.36 2.27
N ASP A 465 -19.20 2.22 0.98
CA ASP A 465 -20.03 1.16 0.46
C ASP A 465 -19.21 0.23 -0.43
N PHE A 466 -19.40 -1.07 -0.28
CA PHE A 466 -18.85 -2.07 -1.21
C PHE A 466 -19.90 -3.11 -1.61
N VAL A 467 -19.66 -3.73 -2.74
CA VAL A 467 -20.46 -4.89 -3.18
C VAL A 467 -19.69 -6.15 -2.83
N ALA A 468 -20.34 -7.10 -2.16
CA ALA A 468 -19.76 -8.40 -1.84
C ALA A 468 -19.73 -9.28 -3.11
N ASP A 469 -18.78 -9.04 -4.01
CA ASP A 469 -18.68 -9.67 -5.32
C ASP A 469 -17.44 -10.57 -5.51
N ASP A 470 -16.66 -10.78 -4.44
CA ASP A 470 -15.48 -11.65 -4.44
C ASP A 470 -15.57 -12.65 -3.27
N PRO A 471 -16.24 -13.80 -3.45
CA PRO A 471 -16.49 -14.75 -2.37
C PRO A 471 -15.23 -15.29 -1.71
N GLY A 472 -15.34 -15.49 -0.40
CA GLY A 472 -14.27 -15.99 0.46
C GLY A 472 -14.11 -15.12 1.68
N ARG A 473 -13.29 -15.58 2.62
CA ARG A 473 -12.97 -14.82 3.81
C ARG A 473 -12.23 -13.54 3.41
N THR A 474 -12.59 -12.41 4.00
CA THR A 474 -12.06 -11.08 3.66
C THR A 474 -11.58 -10.38 4.91
N LEU A 475 -10.34 -9.89 4.90
CA LEU A 475 -9.74 -9.15 6.00
C LEU A 475 -10.04 -7.66 5.87
N PHE A 476 -10.30 -7.04 7.02
CA PHE A 476 -10.42 -5.60 7.20
C PHE A 476 -9.49 -5.18 8.32
N HIS A 477 -8.65 -4.16 8.10
CA HIS A 477 -7.69 -3.73 9.10
C HIS A 477 -7.23 -2.28 8.92
N CYS A 478 -6.65 -1.69 9.97
CA CYS A 478 -5.81 -0.51 9.84
C CYS A 478 -4.49 -0.91 9.17
N HIS A 479 -4.02 -0.13 8.20
CA HIS A 479 -2.81 -0.46 7.45
C HIS A 479 -1.51 0.00 8.14
N GLN A 480 -1.59 0.56 9.33
CA GLN A 480 -0.41 0.76 10.17
C GLN A 480 -0.06 -0.56 10.86
N GLN A 481 1.17 -1.04 10.65
CA GLN A 481 1.62 -2.36 11.12
C GLN A 481 1.39 -2.54 12.62
N LEU A 482 1.77 -1.55 13.43
CA LEU A 482 1.60 -1.64 14.89
C LEU A 482 0.12 -1.78 15.29
N HIS A 483 -0.77 -1.01 14.66
CA HIS A 483 -2.19 -1.05 14.96
C HIS A 483 -2.79 -2.40 14.56
N MET A 484 -2.47 -2.88 13.36
CA MET A 484 -2.89 -4.17 12.84
C MET A 484 -2.48 -5.30 13.79
N ASP A 485 -1.20 -5.37 14.15
CA ASP A 485 -0.63 -6.44 14.97
C ASP A 485 -1.19 -6.48 16.40
N PHE A 486 -1.59 -5.32 16.91
CA PHE A 486 -2.14 -5.20 18.27
C PHE A 486 -3.67 -5.07 18.29
N GLY A 487 -4.36 -5.67 17.32
CA GLY A 487 -5.79 -5.98 17.41
C GLY A 487 -6.68 -5.25 16.42
N PHE A 488 -6.19 -4.32 15.62
CA PHE A 488 -7.01 -3.54 14.69
C PHE A 488 -7.30 -4.29 13.39
N MET A 489 -7.90 -5.46 13.51
CA MET A 489 -8.36 -6.30 12.39
C MET A 489 -9.72 -6.90 12.68
N CYS A 490 -10.48 -7.24 11.65
CA CYS A 490 -11.62 -8.15 11.72
C CYS A 490 -11.80 -8.88 10.39
N LEU A 491 -12.59 -9.94 10.42
CA LEU A 491 -12.90 -10.76 9.26
C LEU A 491 -14.37 -10.66 8.88
N PHE A 492 -14.59 -10.72 7.57
CA PHE A 492 -15.90 -10.93 6.96
C PHE A 492 -15.93 -12.32 6.33
N ASP A 493 -16.99 -13.11 6.58
CA ASP A 493 -17.24 -14.39 5.94
C ASP A 493 -18.43 -14.32 5.00
N TYR A 494 -18.32 -14.90 3.84
CA TYR A 494 -19.44 -15.12 2.93
C TYR A 494 -20.28 -16.31 3.37
N VAL A 495 -21.63 -16.14 3.41
CA VAL A 495 -22.62 -17.12 3.86
C VAL A 495 -23.71 -17.34 2.82
#